data_593c1b01e678a128ad91224e11cbacec
#
_entry.id   593c1b01e678a128ad91224e11cbacec
#
_cell.length_a   1.000
_cell.length_b   1.000
_cell.length_c   1.000
_cell.angle_alpha   90.00
_cell.angle_beta   90.00
_cell.angle_gamma   90.00
#
_symmetry.space_group_name_H-M   'P 1'
#
loop_
_entity.id
_entity.type
_entity.pdbx_description
1 polymer ?
#
loop_
_entity_poly.entity_id
_entity_poly.type
_entity_poly.pdbx_seq_one_letter_code
_entity_poly.pdbx_strand_id
1 'polypeptide(L)'
;MEAMTSFVDAYRDDHGVEPICRVLEIAPSNYRNKVRRRENPETAPPRVQRDETLSREIQRVFDENFQVYGVRKVWRQLQREGHDVARCTVARLMKKEALQGVIRGRRLRTTISDKAKPCPLDHVNRQFKASRPNALWVSDFTYVATWSGFVYVAFVIDAYARRIVGWRVSRSAHAGFVLDALEQAIHDRKPVGGGLVHHSDRGVQYVSIKYSERLAEAGLVPSVGSVGDSYNNALAETINGLYKAEVIHRCGPWRTLEAVEYATLEWVDWFNNRRLLEPIGNVPPDSDETASDKVGTVQSKDRRQDDDALGAAGVCAHEAAGTAEA
;
A
#
# COMPACT_ATOMS: atom_id res chain seq x y z
N MET A 1 8.55 -27.97 25.15
CA MET A 1 7.33 -28.30 25.86
C MET A 1 6.32 -29.07 25.03
N GLU A 2 6.02 -28.62 23.78
CA GLU A 2 5.07 -29.29 22.89
C GLU A 2 5.58 -30.67 22.44
N ALA A 3 6.83 -30.72 21.97
CA ALA A 3 7.50 -31.96 21.61
C ALA A 3 7.55 -32.98 22.76
N MET A 4 7.78 -32.51 24.00
CA MET A 4 7.76 -33.37 25.20
C MET A 4 6.36 -33.96 25.48
N THR A 5 5.32 -33.17 25.29
CA THR A 5 3.93 -33.60 25.45
C THR A 5 3.57 -34.64 24.40
N SER A 6 3.94 -34.41 23.14
CA SER A 6 3.73 -35.38 22.04
C SER A 6 4.49 -36.67 22.27
N PHE A 7 5.69 -36.61 22.85
CA PHE A 7 6.44 -37.81 23.23
C PHE A 7 5.72 -38.62 24.34
N VAL A 8 5.23 -37.94 25.38
CA VAL A 8 4.44 -38.62 26.42
C VAL A 8 3.19 -39.24 25.81
N ASP A 9 2.46 -38.53 24.92
CA ASP A 9 1.27 -39.05 24.24
C ASP A 9 1.57 -40.33 23.43
N ALA A 10 2.73 -40.41 22.77
CA ALA A 10 3.12 -41.54 21.93
C ALA A 10 3.48 -42.81 22.76
N TYR A 11 4.03 -42.65 23.97
CA TYR A 11 4.59 -43.75 24.75
C TYR A 11 3.90 -44.00 26.10
N ARG A 12 2.83 -43.25 26.43
CA ARG A 12 2.14 -43.36 27.72
C ARG A 12 1.48 -44.71 27.96
N ASP A 13 1.04 -45.38 26.91
CA ASP A 13 0.35 -46.64 26.96
C ASP A 13 1.33 -47.81 27.27
N ASP A 14 2.59 -47.68 26.83
CA ASP A 14 3.63 -48.70 27.03
C ASP A 14 4.39 -48.51 28.37
N HIS A 15 4.63 -47.29 28.78
CA HIS A 15 5.56 -46.97 29.89
C HIS A 15 4.91 -46.19 31.05
N GLY A 16 3.68 -45.71 30.86
CA GLY A 16 2.99 -44.86 31.83
C GLY A 16 3.49 -43.40 31.81
N VAL A 17 2.63 -42.48 32.26
CA VAL A 17 2.89 -41.05 32.26
C VAL A 17 4.01 -40.64 33.23
N GLU A 18 3.96 -41.16 34.46
CA GLU A 18 4.89 -40.78 35.53
C GLU A 18 6.35 -41.13 35.24
N PRO A 19 6.69 -42.35 34.78
CA PRO A 19 8.07 -42.70 34.42
C PRO A 19 8.63 -41.84 33.31
N ILE A 20 7.85 -41.59 32.24
CA ILE A 20 8.25 -40.77 31.12
C ILE A 20 8.50 -39.31 31.59
N CYS A 21 7.57 -38.75 32.37
CA CYS A 21 7.68 -37.40 32.91
C CYS A 21 8.92 -37.25 33.80
N ARG A 22 9.29 -38.29 34.57
CA ARG A 22 10.50 -38.28 35.40
C ARG A 22 11.76 -38.21 34.55
N VAL A 23 11.85 -38.98 33.47
CA VAL A 23 12.99 -38.99 32.55
C VAL A 23 13.10 -37.63 31.80
N LEU A 24 11.97 -37.05 31.42
CA LEU A 24 11.92 -35.75 30.73
C LEU A 24 12.02 -34.54 31.67
N GLU A 25 12.16 -34.74 32.99
CA GLU A 25 12.22 -33.72 34.03
C GLU A 25 11.03 -32.75 34.00
N ILE A 26 9.84 -33.23 33.67
CA ILE A 26 8.60 -32.46 33.66
C ILE A 26 7.63 -32.97 34.75
N ALA A 27 6.94 -32.03 35.39
CA ALA A 27 5.91 -32.45 36.36
C ALA A 27 4.73 -33.12 35.65
N PRO A 28 4.27 -34.33 36.08
CA PRO A 28 3.11 -34.99 35.49
C PRO A 28 1.84 -34.14 35.49
N SER A 29 1.70 -33.22 36.45
CA SER A 29 0.59 -32.27 36.54
C SER A 29 0.59 -31.30 35.34
N ASN A 30 1.75 -30.90 34.85
CA ASN A 30 1.87 -30.03 33.66
C ASN A 30 1.38 -30.76 32.39
N TYR A 31 1.72 -32.03 32.24
CA TYR A 31 1.23 -32.86 31.15
C TYR A 31 -0.30 -33.02 31.24
N ARG A 32 -0.82 -33.48 32.39
CA ARG A 32 -2.27 -33.67 32.59
C ARG A 32 -3.07 -32.39 32.37
N ASN A 33 -2.55 -31.23 32.81
CA ASN A 33 -3.19 -29.94 32.57
C ASN A 33 -3.21 -29.61 31.07
N LYS A 34 -2.17 -29.94 30.31
CA LYS A 34 -2.15 -29.74 28.85
C LYS A 34 -3.16 -30.66 28.14
N VAL A 35 -3.23 -31.91 28.50
CA VAL A 35 -4.21 -32.88 27.96
C VAL A 35 -5.62 -32.38 28.23
N ARG A 36 -5.94 -32.03 29.50
CA ARG A 36 -7.25 -31.51 29.88
C ARG A 36 -7.64 -30.25 29.08
N ARG A 37 -6.71 -29.33 28.84
CA ARG A 37 -6.98 -28.12 28.04
C ARG A 37 -7.19 -28.45 26.56
N ARG A 38 -6.57 -29.51 26.05
CA ARG A 38 -6.78 -29.99 24.68
C ARG A 38 -8.16 -30.62 24.50
N GLU A 39 -8.58 -31.42 25.49
CA GLU A 39 -9.88 -32.08 25.48
C GLU A 39 -11.02 -31.11 25.80
N ASN A 40 -10.79 -30.13 26.68
CA ASN A 40 -11.77 -29.16 27.14
C ASN A 40 -11.18 -27.75 27.08
N PRO A 41 -11.15 -27.09 25.88
CA PRO A 41 -10.56 -25.77 25.68
C PRO A 41 -11.16 -24.68 26.58
N GLU A 42 -12.43 -24.81 26.96
CA GLU A 42 -13.13 -23.86 27.84
C GLU A 42 -12.55 -23.84 29.28
N THR A 43 -11.84 -24.87 29.68
CA THR A 43 -11.14 -24.93 31.00
C THR A 43 -9.79 -24.23 30.98
N ALA A 44 -9.32 -23.72 29.82
CA ALA A 44 -8.08 -23.01 29.72
C ALA A 44 -8.18 -21.65 30.45
N PRO A 45 -7.07 -21.13 31.02
CA PRO A 45 -7.06 -19.81 31.62
C PRO A 45 -7.52 -18.73 30.60
N PRO A 46 -8.22 -17.66 31.04
CA PRO A 46 -8.75 -16.62 30.15
C PRO A 46 -7.70 -16.04 29.20
N ARG A 47 -6.45 -15.93 29.67
CA ARG A 47 -5.33 -15.48 28.83
C ARG A 47 -5.03 -16.42 27.66
N VAL A 48 -5.13 -17.74 27.89
CA VAL A 48 -4.86 -18.75 26.84
C VAL A 48 -5.97 -18.71 25.80
N GLN A 49 -7.23 -18.66 26.23
CA GLN A 49 -8.40 -18.55 25.35
C GLN A 49 -8.32 -17.26 24.49
N ARG A 50 -7.98 -16.13 25.12
CA ARG A 50 -7.76 -14.87 24.42
C ARG A 50 -6.60 -14.95 23.41
N ASP A 51 -5.47 -15.57 23.78
CA ASP A 51 -4.34 -15.76 22.90
C ASP A 51 -4.70 -16.63 21.68
N GLU A 52 -5.48 -17.68 21.86
CA GLU A 52 -5.95 -18.54 20.77
C GLU A 52 -6.88 -17.80 19.80
N THR A 53 -7.80 -17.01 20.32
CA THR A 53 -8.68 -16.16 19.50
C THR A 53 -7.86 -15.14 18.72
N LEU A 54 -6.94 -14.45 19.40
CA LEU A 54 -6.06 -13.47 18.74
C LEU A 54 -5.13 -14.11 17.72
N SER A 55 -4.61 -15.33 17.96
CA SER A 55 -3.79 -16.04 16.96
C SER A 55 -4.56 -16.29 15.68
N ARG A 56 -5.84 -16.69 15.75
CA ARG A 56 -6.69 -16.88 14.55
C ARG A 56 -6.90 -15.57 13.79
N GLU A 57 -7.19 -14.49 14.51
CA GLU A 57 -7.36 -13.16 13.89
C GLU A 57 -6.05 -12.64 13.28
N ILE A 58 -4.92 -12.83 13.95
CA ILE A 58 -3.60 -12.49 13.43
C ILE A 58 -3.31 -13.26 12.15
N GLN A 59 -3.59 -14.58 12.13
CA GLN A 59 -3.41 -15.41 10.95
C GLN A 59 -4.31 -14.95 9.80
N ARG A 60 -5.60 -14.69 10.06
CA ARG A 60 -6.54 -14.14 9.06
C ARG A 60 -6.04 -12.84 8.47
N VAL A 61 -5.70 -11.86 9.31
CA VAL A 61 -5.17 -10.56 8.85
C VAL A 61 -3.89 -10.74 8.03
N PHE A 62 -3.02 -11.66 8.41
CA PHE A 62 -1.79 -11.95 7.69
C PHE A 62 -2.07 -12.52 6.29
N ASP A 63 -2.97 -13.51 6.20
CA ASP A 63 -3.34 -14.18 4.95
C ASP A 63 -4.09 -13.25 4.00
N GLU A 64 -5.06 -12.48 4.47
CA GLU A 64 -5.81 -11.50 3.70
C GLU A 64 -4.96 -10.35 3.15
N ASN A 65 -3.77 -10.13 3.71
CA ASN A 65 -2.84 -9.09 3.31
C ASN A 65 -1.58 -9.64 2.63
N PHE A 66 -1.76 -10.58 1.70
CA PHE A 66 -0.68 -11.19 0.91
C PHE A 66 0.43 -11.81 1.76
N GLN A 67 0.19 -12.05 3.05
CA GLN A 67 1.19 -12.51 4.01
C GLN A 67 2.45 -11.62 4.05
N VAL A 68 2.33 -10.34 3.72
CA VAL A 68 3.45 -9.38 3.68
C VAL A 68 3.51 -8.49 4.92
N TYR A 69 2.44 -8.45 5.72
CA TYR A 69 2.39 -7.58 6.89
C TYR A 69 3.30 -8.07 8.01
N GLY A 70 4.17 -7.17 8.49
CA GLY A 70 4.86 -7.35 9.76
C GLY A 70 4.01 -6.92 10.95
N VAL A 71 4.51 -7.16 12.16
CA VAL A 71 3.86 -6.90 13.46
C VAL A 71 3.13 -5.55 13.52
N ARG A 72 3.74 -4.46 13.00
CA ARG A 72 3.17 -3.11 13.09
C ARG A 72 1.88 -3.01 12.27
N LYS A 73 1.86 -3.53 11.05
CA LYS A 73 0.69 -3.47 10.17
C LYS A 73 -0.42 -4.42 10.61
N VAL A 74 -0.08 -5.64 11.04
CA VAL A 74 -1.05 -6.58 11.64
C VAL A 74 -1.71 -5.95 12.86
N TRP A 75 -0.93 -5.36 13.76
CA TRP A 75 -1.45 -4.67 14.93
C TRP A 75 -2.36 -3.49 14.56
N ARG A 76 -1.97 -2.66 13.58
CA ARG A 76 -2.79 -1.54 13.11
C ARG A 76 -4.10 -2.01 12.49
N GLN A 77 -4.07 -3.08 11.72
CA GLN A 77 -5.28 -3.65 11.12
C GLN A 77 -6.23 -4.18 12.19
N LEU A 78 -5.72 -4.94 13.17
CA LEU A 78 -6.52 -5.42 14.30
C LEU A 78 -7.18 -4.28 15.08
N GLN A 79 -6.45 -3.17 15.32
CA GLN A 79 -7.03 -2.00 15.96
C GLN A 79 -8.16 -1.36 15.13
N ARG A 80 -8.02 -1.29 13.81
CA ARG A 80 -9.07 -0.78 12.90
C ARG A 80 -10.32 -1.66 12.93
N GLU A 81 -10.16 -2.95 13.18
CA GLU A 81 -11.25 -3.93 13.32
C GLU A 81 -11.84 -3.97 14.75
N GLY A 82 -11.36 -3.10 15.65
CA GLY A 82 -11.90 -2.97 17.00
C GLY A 82 -11.27 -3.91 18.03
N HIS A 83 -10.20 -4.63 17.68
CA HIS A 83 -9.48 -5.47 18.65
C HIS A 83 -8.56 -4.62 19.54
N ASP A 84 -8.88 -4.52 20.82
CA ASP A 84 -7.99 -3.90 21.82
C ASP A 84 -6.87 -4.85 22.21
N VAL A 85 -5.74 -4.76 21.54
CA VAL A 85 -4.55 -5.59 21.73
C VAL A 85 -3.27 -4.76 21.71
N ALA A 86 -2.37 -5.04 22.66
CA ALA A 86 -1.05 -4.42 22.68
C ALA A 86 -0.15 -4.98 21.57
N ARG A 87 0.66 -4.10 20.94
CA ARG A 87 1.61 -4.50 19.89
C ARG A 87 2.56 -5.62 20.30
N CYS A 88 3.02 -5.62 21.57
CA CYS A 88 3.89 -6.68 22.09
C CYS A 88 3.21 -8.06 22.13
N THR A 89 1.89 -8.11 22.36
CA THR A 89 1.12 -9.35 22.29
C THR A 89 1.07 -9.87 20.87
N VAL A 90 0.78 -9.00 19.89
CA VAL A 90 0.82 -9.35 18.46
C VAL A 90 2.21 -9.87 18.05
N ALA A 91 3.29 -9.18 18.49
CA ALA A 91 4.66 -9.62 18.20
C ALA A 91 4.96 -11.02 18.75
N ARG A 92 4.52 -11.28 19.99
CA ARG A 92 4.70 -12.59 20.65
C ARG A 92 3.93 -13.71 19.93
N LEU A 93 2.69 -13.44 19.55
CA LEU A 93 1.84 -14.42 18.86
C LEU A 93 2.33 -14.68 17.44
N MET A 94 2.65 -13.64 16.66
CA MET A 94 3.26 -13.81 15.33
C MET A 94 4.55 -14.62 15.37
N LYS A 95 5.41 -14.38 16.39
CA LYS A 95 6.62 -15.20 16.58
C LYS A 95 6.29 -16.64 16.91
N LYS A 96 5.27 -16.90 17.74
CA LYS A 96 4.81 -18.26 18.09
C LYS A 96 4.32 -19.02 16.86
N GLU A 97 3.56 -18.37 15.99
CA GLU A 97 3.01 -18.92 14.76
C GLU A 97 3.99 -18.87 13.56
N ALA A 98 5.26 -18.49 13.81
CA ALA A 98 6.31 -18.32 12.78
C ALA A 98 5.91 -17.38 11.62
N LEU A 99 5.04 -16.40 11.89
CA LEU A 99 4.60 -15.41 10.90
C LEU A 99 5.61 -14.27 10.78
N GLN A 100 6.10 -14.02 9.57
CA GLN A 100 7.07 -12.98 9.30
C GLN A 100 6.66 -12.16 8.07
N GLY A 101 6.59 -10.84 8.25
CA GLY A 101 6.30 -9.92 7.15
C GLY A 101 7.49 -9.78 6.19
N VAL A 102 7.19 -9.32 4.99
CA VAL A 102 8.19 -9.10 3.93
C VAL A 102 9.01 -7.84 4.23
N ILE A 103 10.32 -7.98 4.19
CA ILE A 103 11.27 -6.87 4.31
C ILE A 103 11.81 -6.57 2.91
N ARG A 104 11.68 -5.31 2.48
CA ARG A 104 12.31 -4.86 1.24
C ARG A 104 13.84 -4.96 1.40
N GLY A 105 14.50 -5.70 0.50
CA GLY A 105 15.94 -5.91 0.53
C GLY A 105 16.75 -4.60 0.52
N ARG A 106 17.99 -4.64 0.99
CA ARG A 106 18.91 -3.50 0.96
C ARG A 106 19.18 -3.13 -0.50
N ARG A 107 18.94 -1.87 -0.88
CA ARG A 107 19.31 -1.36 -2.20
C ARG A 107 20.84 -1.52 -2.39
N LEU A 108 21.24 -2.27 -3.41
CA LEU A 108 22.59 -2.16 -3.93
C LEU A 108 22.71 -0.81 -4.65
N ARG A 109 23.46 0.12 -4.07
CA ARG A 109 23.82 1.38 -4.73
C ARG A 109 24.82 1.03 -5.83
N THR A 110 24.35 1.03 -7.07
CA THR A 110 25.18 0.80 -8.27
C THR A 110 25.71 2.10 -8.87
N THR A 111 25.19 3.26 -8.45
CA THR A 111 25.56 4.57 -9.00
C THR A 111 26.07 5.48 -7.89
N ILE A 112 27.24 6.09 -8.11
CA ILE A 112 27.79 7.17 -7.30
C ILE A 112 27.33 8.47 -8.00
N SER A 113 26.46 9.27 -7.34
CA SER A 113 26.02 10.55 -7.90
C SER A 113 27.16 11.56 -7.89
N ASP A 114 27.48 12.14 -9.04
CA ASP A 114 28.40 13.27 -9.15
C ASP A 114 27.67 14.56 -8.73
N LYS A 115 28.02 15.06 -7.55
CA LYS A 115 27.41 16.27 -6.97
C LYS A 115 27.82 17.58 -7.67
N ALA A 116 28.77 17.52 -8.59
CA ALA A 116 29.35 18.70 -9.24
C ALA A 116 28.65 19.11 -10.56
N LYS A 117 27.76 18.29 -11.13
CA LYS A 117 27.04 18.63 -12.35
C LYS A 117 25.78 19.45 -12.08
N PRO A 118 25.59 20.60 -12.77
CA PRO A 118 24.37 21.38 -12.67
C PRO A 118 23.17 20.56 -13.13
N CYS A 119 22.14 20.53 -12.28
CA CYS A 119 20.90 19.80 -12.53
C CYS A 119 19.95 20.71 -13.36
N PRO A 120 19.40 20.28 -14.50
CA PRO A 120 18.34 21.02 -15.20
C PRO A 120 17.11 21.18 -14.30
N LEU A 121 16.33 22.23 -14.54
CA LEU A 121 15.15 22.61 -13.75
C LEU A 121 14.18 21.42 -13.54
N ASP A 122 14.18 20.90 -12.33
CA ASP A 122 13.21 19.95 -11.82
C ASP A 122 12.03 20.75 -11.26
N HIS A 123 10.88 20.71 -11.92
CA HIS A 123 9.65 21.39 -11.46
C HIS A 123 9.09 20.79 -10.19
N VAL A 124 9.46 19.56 -9.84
CA VAL A 124 8.99 18.85 -8.63
C VAL A 124 9.90 19.12 -7.43
N ASN A 125 11.16 19.55 -7.67
CA ASN A 125 12.14 19.92 -6.64
C ASN A 125 12.18 18.92 -5.46
N ARG A 126 12.12 17.62 -5.75
CA ARG A 126 12.11 16.49 -4.78
C ARG A 126 10.93 16.51 -3.80
N GLN A 127 9.93 17.34 -4.01
CA GLN A 127 8.74 17.41 -3.16
C GLN A 127 7.61 16.59 -3.79
N PHE A 128 7.65 15.26 -3.63
CA PHE A 128 6.57 14.34 -4.02
C PHE A 128 5.39 14.40 -3.03
N LYS A 129 5.00 15.61 -2.64
CA LYS A 129 3.80 15.87 -1.85
C LYS A 129 2.85 16.72 -2.68
N ALA A 130 1.76 16.11 -3.09
CA ALA A 130 0.66 16.83 -3.71
C ALA A 130 -0.29 17.35 -2.63
N SER A 131 -0.87 18.52 -2.85
CA SER A 131 -1.83 19.13 -1.91
C SER A 131 -3.27 18.61 -2.08
N ARG A 132 -3.55 17.97 -3.21
CA ARG A 132 -4.85 17.40 -3.58
C ARG A 132 -4.69 16.23 -4.54
N PRO A 133 -5.68 15.36 -4.66
CA PRO A 133 -5.72 14.36 -5.73
C PRO A 133 -5.58 15.00 -7.11
N ASN A 134 -4.97 14.28 -8.05
CA ASN A 134 -4.73 14.72 -9.42
C ASN A 134 -3.96 16.05 -9.56
N ALA A 135 -3.05 16.36 -8.61
CA ALA A 135 -2.12 17.50 -8.74
C ALA A 135 -0.77 17.05 -9.31
N LEU A 136 -0.31 15.88 -8.95
CA LEU A 136 0.96 15.31 -9.42
C LEU A 136 0.80 13.79 -9.63
N TRP A 137 1.03 13.33 -10.84
CA TRP A 137 1.21 11.93 -11.16
C TRP A 137 2.67 11.62 -11.41
N VAL A 138 3.10 10.45 -10.95
CA VAL A 138 4.47 9.96 -11.12
C VAL A 138 4.42 8.63 -11.84
N SER A 139 5.19 8.48 -12.91
CA SER A 139 5.24 7.24 -13.69
C SER A 139 6.63 6.62 -13.70
N ASP A 140 6.66 5.31 -13.65
CA ASP A 140 7.87 4.51 -13.82
C ASP A 140 7.50 3.10 -14.28
N PHE A 141 8.46 2.37 -14.82
CA PHE A 141 8.25 0.97 -15.17
C PHE A 141 9.38 0.09 -14.67
N THR A 142 9.08 -1.18 -14.54
CA THR A 142 10.03 -2.18 -14.11
C THR A 142 9.95 -3.41 -15.00
N TYR A 143 10.91 -4.32 -14.91
CA TYR A 143 10.91 -5.59 -15.64
C TYR A 143 10.83 -6.77 -14.67
N VAL A 144 10.24 -7.86 -15.17
CA VAL A 144 10.06 -9.13 -14.50
C VAL A 144 10.62 -10.23 -15.42
N ALA A 145 11.51 -11.06 -14.89
CA ALA A 145 11.98 -12.23 -15.62
C ALA A 145 10.92 -13.34 -15.58
N THR A 146 10.55 -13.87 -16.73
CA THR A 146 9.69 -15.04 -16.88
C THR A 146 10.38 -16.13 -17.69
N TRP A 147 9.83 -17.33 -17.71
CA TRP A 147 10.37 -18.41 -18.55
C TRP A 147 10.27 -18.11 -20.06
N SER A 148 9.31 -17.24 -20.44
CA SER A 148 9.12 -16.81 -21.83
C SER A 148 9.85 -15.52 -22.19
N GLY A 149 10.78 -15.03 -21.34
CA GLY A 149 11.53 -13.80 -21.53
C GLY A 149 11.16 -12.71 -20.51
N PHE A 150 11.61 -11.49 -20.76
CA PHE A 150 11.26 -10.36 -19.89
C PHE A 150 9.86 -9.82 -20.18
N VAL A 151 9.17 -9.45 -19.13
CA VAL A 151 7.91 -8.70 -19.15
C VAL A 151 8.14 -7.37 -18.46
N TYR A 152 7.49 -6.32 -18.94
CA TYR A 152 7.58 -4.97 -18.42
C TYR A 152 6.28 -4.57 -17.75
N VAL A 153 6.37 -3.90 -16.61
CA VAL A 153 5.20 -3.43 -15.84
C VAL A 153 5.35 -1.94 -15.60
N ALA A 154 4.42 -1.14 -16.12
CA ALA A 154 4.35 0.30 -15.90
C ALA A 154 3.30 0.63 -14.85
N PHE A 155 3.57 1.63 -14.04
CA PHE A 155 2.64 2.21 -13.09
C PHE A 155 2.56 3.72 -13.26
N VAL A 156 1.35 4.26 -13.14
CA VAL A 156 1.07 5.70 -12.95
C VAL A 156 0.48 5.86 -11.56
N ILE A 157 1.05 6.74 -10.77
CA ILE A 157 0.80 6.86 -9.33
C ILE A 157 0.42 8.30 -9.01
N ASP A 158 -0.73 8.52 -8.39
CA ASP A 158 -1.08 9.80 -7.80
C ASP A 158 -0.27 10.03 -6.52
N ALA A 159 0.49 11.12 -6.48
CA ALA A 159 1.41 11.41 -5.38
C ALA A 159 0.69 11.81 -4.09
N TYR A 160 -0.57 12.25 -4.15
CA TYR A 160 -1.35 12.65 -2.97
C TYR A 160 -1.58 11.48 -2.03
N ALA A 161 -2.39 10.51 -2.44
CA ALA A 161 -2.72 9.32 -1.65
C ALA A 161 -1.79 8.13 -1.97
N ARG A 162 -0.84 8.27 -2.89
CA ARG A 162 0.02 7.20 -3.40
C ARG A 162 -0.76 6.08 -4.09
N ARG A 163 -1.93 6.41 -4.63
CA ARG A 163 -2.80 5.50 -5.35
C ARG A 163 -2.22 5.18 -6.72
N ILE A 164 -2.23 3.92 -7.11
CA ILE A 164 -1.93 3.50 -8.48
C ILE A 164 -3.18 3.76 -9.32
N VAL A 165 -3.10 4.74 -10.21
CA VAL A 165 -4.21 5.21 -11.06
C VAL A 165 -4.19 4.64 -12.46
N GLY A 166 -3.06 4.06 -12.88
CA GLY A 166 -2.92 3.35 -14.14
C GLY A 166 -1.79 2.34 -14.08
N TRP A 167 -1.93 1.25 -14.80
CA TRP A 167 -0.89 0.23 -14.89
C TRP A 167 -1.04 -0.61 -16.17
N ARG A 168 0.07 -1.17 -16.65
CA ARG A 168 0.08 -2.05 -17.82
C ARG A 168 1.20 -3.08 -17.71
N VAL A 169 0.92 -4.30 -18.18
CA VAL A 169 1.94 -5.35 -18.37
C VAL A 169 2.14 -5.59 -19.86
N SER A 170 3.39 -5.72 -20.33
CA SER A 170 3.71 -5.90 -21.74
C SER A 170 4.94 -6.78 -21.94
N ARG A 171 5.00 -7.49 -23.08
CA ARG A 171 6.22 -8.20 -23.53
C ARG A 171 7.27 -7.28 -24.10
N SER A 172 6.93 -6.02 -24.35
CA SER A 172 7.80 -5.08 -25.06
C SER A 172 7.86 -3.74 -24.32
N ALA A 173 9.04 -3.17 -24.21
CA ALA A 173 9.30 -1.86 -23.61
C ALA A 173 9.09 -0.69 -24.60
N HIS A 174 8.20 -0.82 -25.59
CA HIS A 174 7.89 0.28 -26.52
C HIS A 174 7.06 1.37 -25.82
N ALA A 175 7.12 2.60 -26.37
CA ALA A 175 6.38 3.74 -25.82
C ALA A 175 4.85 3.48 -25.70
N GLY A 176 4.28 2.58 -26.49
CA GLY A 176 2.85 2.23 -26.44
C GLY A 176 2.40 1.66 -25.10
N PHE A 177 3.24 0.85 -24.41
CA PHE A 177 2.78 0.23 -23.16
C PHE A 177 2.71 1.22 -21.98
N VAL A 178 3.62 2.21 -21.93
CA VAL A 178 3.53 3.28 -20.93
C VAL A 178 2.41 4.26 -21.26
N LEU A 179 2.09 4.41 -22.54
CA LEU A 179 0.94 5.17 -23.00
C LEU A 179 -0.39 4.50 -22.59
N ASP A 180 -0.50 3.18 -22.72
CA ASP A 180 -1.69 2.43 -22.27
C ASP A 180 -1.95 2.64 -20.77
N ALA A 181 -0.91 2.63 -19.94
CA ALA A 181 -1.04 2.89 -18.51
C ALA A 181 -1.50 4.35 -18.23
N LEU A 182 -1.01 5.31 -19.01
CA LEU A 182 -1.44 6.70 -18.92
C LEU A 182 -2.89 6.89 -19.37
N GLU A 183 -3.32 6.23 -20.47
CA GLU A 183 -4.69 6.27 -20.96
C GLU A 183 -5.67 5.72 -19.92
N GLN A 184 -5.32 4.61 -19.27
CA GLN A 184 -6.12 4.09 -18.17
C GLN A 184 -6.27 5.13 -17.05
N ALA A 185 -5.17 5.77 -16.63
CA ALA A 185 -5.20 6.79 -15.60
C ALA A 185 -6.07 7.99 -15.98
N ILE A 186 -5.95 8.49 -17.21
CA ILE A 186 -6.76 9.61 -17.72
C ILE A 186 -8.24 9.23 -17.77
N HIS A 187 -8.56 8.02 -18.27
CA HIS A 187 -9.94 7.53 -18.37
C HIS A 187 -10.59 7.37 -17.00
N ASP A 188 -9.88 6.78 -16.04
CA ASP A 188 -10.44 6.48 -14.71
C ASP A 188 -10.54 7.73 -13.85
N ARG A 189 -9.57 8.64 -13.95
CA ARG A 189 -9.51 9.84 -13.09
C ARG A 189 -10.18 11.07 -13.69
N LYS A 190 -10.33 11.14 -15.02
CA LYS A 190 -10.94 12.27 -15.76
C LYS A 190 -10.50 13.62 -15.20
N PRO A 191 -9.19 13.92 -15.18
CA PRO A 191 -8.68 15.11 -14.54
C PRO A 191 -9.30 16.36 -15.17
N VAL A 192 -9.95 17.20 -14.34
CA VAL A 192 -10.65 18.42 -14.77
C VAL A 192 -9.86 19.63 -14.32
N GLY A 193 -9.78 20.66 -15.16
CA GLY A 193 -9.34 21.99 -14.77
C GLY A 193 -7.85 22.31 -15.02
N GLY A 194 -7.08 21.43 -15.62
CA GLY A 194 -5.66 21.71 -15.94
C GLY A 194 -4.74 21.71 -14.70
N GLY A 195 -3.43 21.87 -14.93
CA GLY A 195 -2.43 21.97 -13.87
C GLY A 195 -2.01 20.65 -13.22
N LEU A 196 -2.50 19.50 -13.68
CA LEU A 196 -1.97 18.20 -13.30
C LEU A 196 -0.58 18.04 -13.92
N VAL A 197 0.43 17.90 -13.07
CA VAL A 197 1.81 17.62 -13.47
C VAL A 197 2.00 16.12 -13.61
N HIS A 198 2.50 15.67 -14.74
CA HIS A 198 2.91 14.29 -14.96
C HIS A 198 4.43 14.19 -14.97
N HIS A 199 4.99 13.56 -13.96
CA HIS A 199 6.44 13.39 -13.80
C HIS A 199 6.88 11.98 -14.16
N SER A 200 7.92 11.85 -14.97
CA SER A 200 8.56 10.58 -15.33
C SER A 200 10.08 10.72 -15.37
N ASP A 201 10.77 9.57 -15.41
CA ASP A 201 12.18 9.58 -15.74
C ASP A 201 12.42 9.97 -17.21
N ARG A 202 13.70 10.13 -17.63
CA ARG A 202 14.08 10.39 -19.01
C ARG A 202 14.13 9.13 -19.90
N GLY A 203 13.38 8.10 -19.55
CA GLY A 203 13.28 6.92 -20.41
C GLY A 203 12.80 7.29 -21.82
N VAL A 204 13.39 6.66 -22.85
CA VAL A 204 13.05 6.90 -24.27
C VAL A 204 11.55 6.74 -24.53
N GLN A 205 10.88 5.92 -23.72
CA GLN A 205 9.44 5.65 -23.80
C GLN A 205 8.61 6.90 -23.45
N TYR A 206 9.02 7.63 -22.43
CA TYR A 206 8.30 8.81 -21.91
C TYR A 206 8.60 10.11 -22.69
N VAL A 207 9.71 10.16 -23.41
CA VAL A 207 10.07 11.31 -24.26
C VAL A 207 9.68 11.08 -25.73
N SER A 208 8.91 10.05 -26.04
CA SER A 208 8.41 9.82 -27.40
C SER A 208 7.40 10.91 -27.79
N ILE A 209 7.37 11.28 -29.08
CA ILE A 209 6.46 12.29 -29.62
C ILE A 209 5.00 11.95 -29.27
N LYS A 210 4.57 10.72 -29.48
CA LYS A 210 3.21 10.27 -29.17
C LYS A 210 2.83 10.45 -27.71
N TYR A 211 3.77 10.18 -26.78
CA TYR A 211 3.53 10.35 -25.36
C TYR A 211 3.38 11.83 -24.98
N SER A 212 4.24 12.70 -25.52
CA SER A 212 4.20 14.14 -25.29
C SER A 212 2.95 14.79 -25.88
N GLU A 213 2.57 14.41 -27.10
CA GLU A 213 1.33 14.86 -27.75
C GLU A 213 0.10 14.47 -26.90
N ARG A 214 0.06 13.24 -26.40
CA ARG A 214 -1.05 12.78 -25.59
C ARG A 214 -1.18 13.51 -24.25
N LEU A 215 -0.06 13.82 -23.60
CA LEU A 215 -0.07 14.67 -22.40
C LEU A 215 -0.66 16.06 -22.70
N ALA A 216 -0.25 16.66 -23.80
CA ALA A 216 -0.75 17.97 -24.21
C ALA A 216 -2.26 17.95 -24.53
N GLU A 217 -2.75 16.94 -25.28
CA GLU A 217 -4.17 16.75 -25.57
C GLU A 217 -5.01 16.58 -24.31
N ALA A 218 -4.48 15.90 -23.29
CA ALA A 218 -5.14 15.73 -22.01
C ALA A 218 -4.99 16.93 -21.06
N GLY A 219 -4.29 17.99 -21.48
CA GLY A 219 -4.04 19.16 -20.65
C GLY A 219 -3.11 18.91 -19.47
N LEU A 220 -2.26 17.90 -19.55
CA LEU A 220 -1.29 17.52 -18.52
C LEU A 220 0.03 18.26 -18.75
N VAL A 221 0.64 18.76 -17.67
CA VAL A 221 1.93 19.44 -17.72
C VAL A 221 3.06 18.40 -17.60
N PRO A 222 3.88 18.19 -18.65
CA PRO A 222 4.98 17.25 -18.57
C PRO A 222 6.09 17.77 -17.65
N SER A 223 6.62 16.89 -16.82
CA SER A 223 7.83 17.11 -16.01
C SER A 223 8.74 15.90 -16.17
N VAL A 224 10.00 16.13 -16.48
CA VAL A 224 10.97 15.06 -16.73
C VAL A 224 12.16 15.23 -15.80
N GLY A 225 12.54 14.16 -15.10
CA GLY A 225 13.68 14.15 -14.20
C GLY A 225 15.01 14.41 -14.93
N SER A 226 16.01 14.91 -14.22
CA SER A 226 17.34 15.13 -14.76
C SER A 226 18.09 13.81 -14.96
N VAL A 227 19.03 13.78 -15.94
CA VAL A 227 19.85 12.58 -16.22
C VAL A 227 20.68 12.20 -15.01
N GLY A 228 20.51 10.95 -14.54
CA GLY A 228 21.37 10.35 -13.50
C GLY A 228 20.99 10.71 -12.05
N ASP A 229 19.91 11.42 -11.80
CA ASP A 229 19.44 11.68 -10.43
C ASP A 229 18.34 10.71 -10.05
N SER A 230 18.73 9.64 -9.35
CA SER A 230 17.83 8.61 -8.84
C SER A 230 16.84 9.11 -7.76
N TYR A 231 16.93 10.36 -7.33
CA TYR A 231 16.01 10.95 -6.36
C TYR A 231 14.77 11.57 -7.01
N ASN A 232 14.80 11.82 -8.33
CA ASN A 232 13.73 12.50 -9.04
C ASN A 232 12.48 11.63 -9.25
N ASN A 233 12.51 10.31 -8.99
CA ASN A 233 11.37 9.41 -9.09
C ASN A 233 11.22 8.49 -7.87
N ALA A 234 11.66 8.95 -6.69
CA ALA A 234 11.74 8.14 -5.47
C ALA A 234 10.41 7.50 -5.05
N LEU A 235 9.27 8.14 -5.35
CA LEU A 235 7.95 7.58 -5.05
C LEU A 235 7.66 6.36 -5.94
N ALA A 236 7.78 6.51 -7.26
CA ALA A 236 7.53 5.41 -8.18
C ALA A 236 8.52 4.24 -7.98
N GLU A 237 9.80 4.55 -7.74
CA GLU A 237 10.80 3.54 -7.38
C GLU A 237 10.45 2.82 -6.06
N THR A 238 9.83 3.52 -5.11
CA THR A 238 9.38 2.91 -3.85
C THR A 238 8.26 1.92 -4.12
N ILE A 239 7.27 2.28 -4.94
CA ILE A 239 6.15 1.41 -5.28
C ILE A 239 6.62 0.21 -6.12
N ASN A 240 7.49 0.42 -7.11
CA ASN A 240 8.14 -0.65 -7.85
C ASN A 240 8.92 -1.61 -6.93
N GLY A 241 9.61 -1.06 -5.93
CA GLY A 241 10.33 -1.87 -4.94
C GLY A 241 9.40 -2.69 -4.03
N LEU A 242 8.22 -2.16 -3.67
CA LEU A 242 7.18 -2.89 -2.93
C LEU A 242 6.59 -4.00 -3.79
N TYR A 243 6.20 -3.70 -5.02
CA TYR A 243 5.70 -4.67 -5.99
C TYR A 243 6.66 -5.85 -6.18
N LYS A 244 7.95 -5.54 -6.40
CA LYS A 244 8.99 -6.58 -6.53
C LYS A 244 9.11 -7.45 -5.28
N ALA A 245 9.13 -6.84 -4.09
CA ALA A 245 9.31 -7.58 -2.85
C ALA A 245 8.08 -8.38 -2.45
N GLU A 246 6.89 -7.82 -2.66
CA GLU A 246 5.63 -8.38 -2.17
C GLU A 246 5.02 -9.42 -3.13
N VAL A 247 5.28 -9.29 -4.44
CA VAL A 247 4.73 -10.16 -5.48
C VAL A 247 5.84 -10.90 -6.22
N ILE A 248 6.71 -10.15 -6.92
CA ILE A 248 7.57 -10.75 -7.94
C ILE A 248 8.56 -11.75 -7.36
N HIS A 249 9.29 -11.37 -6.31
CA HIS A 249 10.28 -12.25 -5.68
C HIS A 249 9.67 -13.33 -4.80
N ARG A 250 8.43 -13.12 -4.35
CA ARG A 250 7.77 -14.03 -3.42
C ARG A 250 6.96 -15.12 -4.12
N CYS A 251 6.20 -14.73 -5.16
CA CYS A 251 5.27 -15.63 -5.85
C CYS A 251 5.88 -16.29 -7.09
N GLY A 252 7.13 -15.92 -7.45
CA GLY A 252 7.85 -16.56 -8.56
C GLY A 252 8.26 -18.02 -8.28
N PRO A 253 8.75 -18.74 -9.30
CA PRO A 253 9.10 -18.25 -10.64
C PRO A 253 7.88 -18.02 -11.55
N TRP A 254 7.97 -17.00 -12.41
CA TRP A 254 6.92 -16.62 -13.34
C TRP A 254 7.03 -17.36 -14.65
N ARG A 255 5.94 -17.93 -15.14
CA ARG A 255 5.94 -18.72 -16.38
C ARG A 255 5.63 -17.86 -17.60
N THR A 256 4.59 -17.04 -17.53
CA THR A 256 4.03 -16.29 -18.66
C THR A 256 3.74 -14.84 -18.30
N LEU A 257 3.47 -14.00 -19.31
CA LEU A 257 2.99 -12.63 -19.14
C LEU A 257 1.65 -12.60 -18.39
N GLU A 258 0.73 -13.47 -18.76
CA GLU A 258 -0.62 -13.52 -18.21
C GLU A 258 -0.59 -13.80 -16.69
N ALA A 259 0.33 -14.64 -16.24
CA ALA A 259 0.53 -14.91 -14.81
C ALA A 259 1.01 -13.65 -14.06
N VAL A 260 1.91 -12.86 -14.67
CA VAL A 260 2.37 -11.59 -14.09
C VAL A 260 1.24 -10.55 -14.12
N GLU A 261 0.47 -10.48 -15.22
CA GLU A 261 -0.64 -9.52 -15.37
C GLU A 261 -1.72 -9.77 -14.33
N TYR A 262 -2.14 -11.03 -14.15
CA TYR A 262 -3.13 -11.40 -13.14
C TYR A 262 -2.66 -11.05 -11.72
N ALA A 263 -1.44 -11.42 -11.36
CA ALA A 263 -0.86 -11.10 -10.05
C ALA A 263 -0.69 -9.58 -9.83
N THR A 264 -0.43 -8.83 -10.91
CA THR A 264 -0.36 -7.36 -10.86
C THR A 264 -1.74 -6.76 -10.61
N LEU A 265 -2.78 -7.27 -11.28
CA LEU A 265 -4.17 -6.85 -11.07
C LEU A 265 -4.59 -7.04 -9.61
N GLU A 266 -4.39 -8.24 -9.06
CA GLU A 266 -4.73 -8.55 -7.66
C GLU A 266 -3.96 -7.66 -6.68
N TRP A 267 -2.66 -7.45 -6.95
CA TRP A 267 -1.84 -6.62 -6.07
C TRP A 267 -2.22 -5.15 -6.12
N VAL A 268 -2.52 -4.60 -7.32
CA VAL A 268 -2.96 -3.20 -7.47
C VAL A 268 -4.30 -2.97 -6.78
N ASP A 269 -5.26 -3.90 -6.93
CA ASP A 269 -6.52 -3.82 -6.20
C ASP A 269 -6.32 -3.81 -4.69
N TRP A 270 -5.55 -4.76 -4.18
CA TRP A 270 -5.23 -4.82 -2.76
C TRP A 270 -4.43 -3.61 -2.29
N PHE A 271 -3.45 -3.14 -3.07
CA PHE A 271 -2.61 -1.99 -2.75
C PHE A 271 -3.45 -0.74 -2.58
N ASN A 272 -4.39 -0.49 -3.49
CA ASN A 272 -5.24 0.70 -3.46
C ASN A 272 -6.31 0.63 -2.38
N ASN A 273 -6.96 -0.52 -2.19
CA ASN A 273 -8.19 -0.63 -1.42
C ASN A 273 -7.98 -1.17 0.00
N ARG A 274 -6.89 -1.89 0.27
CA ARG A 274 -6.68 -2.58 1.56
C ARG A 274 -5.33 -2.34 2.20
N ARG A 275 -4.29 -2.08 1.42
CA ARG A 275 -2.94 -1.95 1.93
C ARG A 275 -2.75 -0.72 2.81
N LEU A 276 -2.36 -0.91 4.07
CA LEU A 276 -2.02 0.18 4.98
C LEU A 276 -0.69 0.84 4.57
N LEU A 277 -0.72 2.15 4.33
CA LEU A 277 0.46 2.96 4.01
C LEU A 277 0.79 3.92 5.16
N GLU A 278 1.98 3.77 5.76
CA GLU A 278 2.43 4.60 6.87
C GLU A 278 2.51 6.10 6.51
N PRO A 279 2.99 6.50 5.31
CA PRO A 279 3.12 7.91 4.96
C PRO A 279 1.81 8.70 4.86
N ILE A 280 0.67 8.01 4.73
CA ILE A 280 -0.67 8.59 4.70
C ILE A 280 -1.50 8.21 5.94
N GLY A 281 -0.85 7.91 7.07
CA GLY A 281 -1.55 7.66 8.34
C GLY A 281 -1.95 6.21 8.61
N ASN A 282 -1.38 5.22 7.91
CA ASN A 282 -1.76 3.79 7.98
C ASN A 282 -3.21 3.54 7.55
N VAL A 283 -3.63 4.19 6.48
CA VAL A 283 -4.89 3.93 5.78
C VAL A 283 -4.58 3.44 4.36
N PRO A 284 -5.53 2.78 3.68
CA PRO A 284 -5.42 2.49 2.26
C PRO A 284 -5.47 3.78 1.40
N PRO A 285 -4.80 3.82 0.23
CA PRO A 285 -4.83 4.96 -0.69
C PRO A 285 -6.24 5.46 -1.02
N ASP A 286 -7.17 4.55 -1.30
CA ASP A 286 -8.56 4.89 -1.64
C ASP A 286 -9.30 5.58 -0.49
N SER A 287 -9.07 5.15 0.73
CA SER A 287 -9.68 5.74 1.93
C SER A 287 -9.19 7.17 2.19
N ASP A 288 -7.92 7.47 1.87
CA ASP A 288 -7.34 8.80 2.04
C ASP A 288 -7.92 9.80 1.03
N GLU A 289 -8.08 9.39 -0.23
CA GLU A 289 -8.73 10.20 -1.26
C GLU A 289 -10.20 10.49 -0.93
N THR A 290 -10.96 9.48 -0.54
CA THR A 290 -12.38 9.61 -0.21
C THR A 290 -12.61 10.56 0.98
N ALA A 291 -11.69 10.59 1.94
CA ALA A 291 -11.75 11.53 3.06
C ALA A 291 -11.50 12.97 2.59
N SER A 292 -10.55 13.18 1.66
CA SER A 292 -10.26 14.50 1.07
C SER A 292 -11.43 15.05 0.27
N ASP A 293 -12.10 14.24 -0.54
CA ASP A 293 -13.25 14.64 -1.35
C ASP A 293 -14.42 15.10 -0.48
N LYS A 294 -14.66 14.45 0.66
CA LYS A 294 -15.68 14.87 1.63
C LYS A 294 -15.37 16.22 2.26
N VAL A 295 -14.10 16.46 2.62
CA VAL A 295 -13.66 17.75 3.18
C VAL A 295 -13.76 18.86 2.14
N GLY A 296 -13.34 18.61 0.91
CA GLY A 296 -13.46 19.57 -0.20
C GLY A 296 -14.91 19.92 -0.53
N THR A 297 -15.83 18.95 -0.46
CA THR A 297 -17.27 19.16 -0.70
C THR A 297 -17.92 19.99 0.41
N VAL A 298 -17.51 19.82 1.67
CA VAL A 298 -18.01 20.63 2.80
C VAL A 298 -17.52 22.07 2.66
N GLN A 299 -16.23 22.29 2.40
CA GLN A 299 -15.70 23.65 2.22
C GLN A 299 -16.28 24.38 1.02
N SER A 300 -16.64 23.69 -0.06
CA SER A 300 -17.29 24.30 -1.24
C SER A 300 -18.76 24.66 -0.97
N LYS A 301 -19.46 23.93 -0.09
CA LYS A 301 -20.82 24.27 0.34
C LYS A 301 -20.82 25.48 1.27
N ASP A 302 -19.88 25.55 2.21
CA ASP A 302 -19.77 26.71 3.10
C ASP A 302 -19.45 28.00 2.32
N ARG A 303 -18.53 27.94 1.34
CA ARG A 303 -18.25 29.11 0.49
C ARG A 303 -19.45 29.56 -0.35
N ARG A 304 -20.28 28.67 -0.86
CA ARG A 304 -21.49 29.02 -1.61
C ARG A 304 -22.55 29.64 -0.70
N GLN A 305 -22.67 29.17 0.55
CA GLN A 305 -23.58 29.79 1.52
C GLN A 305 -23.11 31.20 1.92
N ASP A 306 -21.82 31.45 2.05
CA ASP A 306 -21.29 32.78 2.34
C ASP A 306 -21.46 33.74 1.15
N ASP A 307 -21.26 33.27 -0.09
CA ASP A 307 -21.51 34.06 -1.29
C ASP A 307 -22.99 34.40 -1.51
N ASP A 308 -23.88 33.46 -1.23
CA ASP A 308 -25.33 33.70 -1.28
C ASP A 308 -25.79 34.68 -0.16
N ALA A 309 -25.17 34.61 1.03
CA ALA A 309 -25.45 35.56 2.13
C ALA A 309 -24.95 36.97 1.81
N LEU A 310 -23.78 37.11 1.14
CA LEU A 310 -23.25 38.41 0.69
C LEU A 310 -24.06 38.98 -0.48
N GLY A 311 -24.59 38.15 -1.37
CA GLY A 311 -25.50 38.56 -2.44
C GLY A 311 -26.83 39.10 -1.92
N ALA A 312 -27.41 38.44 -0.91
CA ALA A 312 -28.67 38.87 -0.29
C ALA A 312 -28.54 40.20 0.51
N ALA A 313 -27.38 40.42 1.16
CA ALA A 313 -27.11 41.68 1.86
C ALA A 313 -26.88 42.86 0.90
N GLY A 314 -26.35 42.62 -0.31
CA GLY A 314 -26.15 43.64 -1.34
C GLY A 314 -27.47 44.14 -1.96
N VAL A 315 -28.51 43.32 -2.06
CA VAL A 315 -29.81 43.68 -2.64
C VAL A 315 -30.63 44.50 -1.66
N CYS A 316 -30.57 44.25 -0.34
CA CYS A 316 -31.26 45.07 0.68
C CYS A 316 -30.68 46.48 0.85
N ALA A 317 -29.41 46.73 0.51
CA ALA A 317 -28.81 48.05 0.62
C ALA A 317 -29.18 49.00 -0.53
N HIS A 318 -29.66 48.51 -1.68
CA HIS A 318 -30.04 49.32 -2.84
C HIS A 318 -31.49 49.80 -2.80
N GLU A 319 -32.40 49.17 -2.02
CA GLU A 319 -33.79 49.63 -1.88
C GLU A 319 -33.99 50.68 -0.79
N ALA A 320 -33.04 50.91 0.10
CA ALA A 320 -33.13 51.92 1.17
C ALA A 320 -32.66 53.34 0.77
N ALA A 321 -32.06 53.54 -0.44
CA ALA A 321 -31.54 54.82 -0.89
C ALA A 321 -32.45 55.58 -1.85
N GLY A 322 -33.70 55.12 -2.12
CA GLY A 322 -34.60 55.63 -3.15
C GLY A 322 -35.75 56.53 -2.67
N THR A 323 -35.87 56.84 -1.36
CA THR A 323 -37.02 57.64 -0.83
C THR A 323 -36.60 58.75 0.11
N ALA A 324 -35.81 59.70 -0.42
CA ALA A 324 -35.62 60.99 0.23
C ALA A 324 -35.20 62.03 -0.80
N GLU A 325 -36.15 62.50 -1.63
CA GLU A 325 -36.22 63.83 -2.30
C GLU A 325 -37.54 63.93 -3.08
N ALA A 326 -38.55 64.50 -2.44
CA ALA A 326 -39.59 65.28 -3.02
C ALA A 326 -40.33 66.08 -1.92
#